data_3d435904c00d2fb1ee00db64716b6989
#
_entry.id   3d435904c00d2fb1ee00db64716b6989
#
_cell.length_a   1.000
_cell.length_b   1.000
_cell.length_c   1.000
_cell.angle_alpha   90.00
_cell.angle_beta   90.00
_cell.angle_gamma   90.00
#
_symmetry.space_group_name_H-M   'P 1'
#
loop_
_entity.id
_entity.type
_entity.pdbx_description
1 polymer ?
#
loop_
_entity_poly.entity_id
_entity_poly.type
_entity_poly.pdbx_seq_one_letter_code
_entity_poly.pdbx_strand_id
1 'polypeptide(L)'
;MQQLRKNLLAMVATKRGTEGTEGVSGKNDLVPQLDRSHEPGSFGMPILESDKPAGRKNGTQGTSVPNTSLKRNGVNRVLLDRYLCPEHFVDIQLNGQLSDHAGYFSFGPKTICYGRSASGFRADRADATLYDALADVTVHGTTVGVPFNPSDVIDNLRLERYANEDGHRGLSQWKRALKDAYYVFRPLMPVKLRKHLQRAHLKGWRDLSFPRWPVDTTVEDLCEQLLLLSMKAQGIDKVPFIWFWPNGAQSCATMTHDIETEEGRDFCTELMNIDEAFGIKASFQIVPEGRYGIPGALIQAIRDRGFEINIQDLNHDGNLFRDPEEFSRRAQRINKYGETYGASGFRAAVLYRNLDWHDALQFAYDMSVPNVAHLDPQRGGCCTVMPYFFGKTLEIPVTTTQDYSLFYLLNNYSLKLWKAQTNLIVARNGLVSFIIHPDYVIEEKARGVYRDLLSFLRELGRKQGMWFAVPGEINRWWGARQKMRLLGQDGNWRIDGEGAEHARVAFARRVGDRLEYEIEI
;
A
#
# COMPACT_ATOMS: atom_id res chain seq x y z
N MET A 1 19.63 -2.80 39.32
CA MET A 1 19.14 -1.72 38.45
C MET A 1 19.87 -0.41 38.67
N GLN A 2 19.96 0.13 39.90
CA GLN A 2 20.72 1.40 40.15
C GLN A 2 22.24 1.27 39.88
N GLN A 3 22.85 0.12 40.16
CA GLN A 3 24.31 -0.09 39.92
C GLN A 3 24.65 -0.19 38.42
N LEU A 4 23.77 -0.80 37.62
CA LEU A 4 23.92 -0.82 36.14
C LEU A 4 23.80 0.57 35.51
N ARG A 5 22.93 1.42 36.07
CA ARG A 5 22.75 2.82 35.64
C ARG A 5 23.98 3.67 35.93
N LYS A 6 24.65 3.46 37.09
CA LYS A 6 25.89 4.16 37.46
C LYS A 6 27.08 3.75 36.57
N ASN A 7 27.20 2.48 36.22
CA ASN A 7 28.30 1.99 35.37
C ASN A 7 28.18 2.43 33.91
N LEU A 8 26.94 2.54 33.39
CA LEU A 8 26.70 3.05 32.02
C LEU A 8 26.99 4.55 31.92
N LEU A 9 26.63 5.34 32.94
CA LEU A 9 26.92 6.78 32.98
C LEU A 9 28.40 7.09 33.07
N ALA A 10 29.20 6.25 33.74
CA ALA A 10 30.65 6.41 33.81
C ALA A 10 31.34 6.10 32.47
N MET A 11 30.81 5.21 31.63
CA MET A 11 31.37 4.92 30.29
C MET A 11 31.13 6.03 29.26
N VAL A 12 30.12 6.86 29.45
CA VAL A 12 29.78 7.96 28.53
C VAL A 12 30.59 9.23 28.82
N ALA A 13 31.03 9.42 30.05
CA ALA A 13 31.79 10.61 30.47
C ALA A 13 33.25 10.64 29.99
N THR A 14 33.82 9.48 29.59
CA THR A 14 35.26 9.37 29.23
C THR A 14 35.58 9.55 27.75
N LYS A 15 34.59 9.91 26.88
CA LYS A 15 34.80 10.09 25.44
C LYS A 15 34.44 11.48 24.88
N ARG A 16 34.55 12.53 25.71
CA ARG A 16 34.52 13.93 25.23
C ARG A 16 35.87 14.60 25.50
N GLY A 17 36.76 14.41 24.57
CA GLY A 17 38.04 15.13 24.53
C GLY A 17 38.75 14.85 23.21
N THR A 18 39.06 15.95 22.51
CA THR A 18 39.92 16.08 21.31
C THR A 18 39.30 15.67 19.95
N GLU A 19 39.05 16.71 19.16
CA GLU A 19 39.60 16.87 17.81
C GLU A 19 39.30 18.28 17.29
N GLY A 20 40.36 18.89 16.77
CA GLY A 20 40.47 20.29 16.46
C GLY A 20 40.06 20.65 15.03
N THR A 21 39.95 21.92 14.86
CA THR A 21 39.68 22.70 13.66
C THR A 21 40.80 22.66 12.65
N GLU A 22 40.49 22.43 11.36
CA GLU A 22 41.25 23.00 10.23
C GLU A 22 40.31 23.38 9.10
N GLY A 23 40.35 24.64 8.71
CA GLY A 23 39.65 25.23 7.62
C GLY A 23 40.44 25.16 6.30
N VAL A 24 39.73 25.03 5.18
CA VAL A 24 40.25 25.39 3.85
C VAL A 24 39.17 26.10 3.03
N SER A 25 39.61 27.25 2.51
CA SER A 25 38.88 28.19 1.65
C SER A 25 38.87 27.77 0.18
N GLY A 26 37.78 28.13 -0.52
CA GLY A 26 37.87 28.70 -1.87
C GLY A 26 37.55 27.84 -3.07
N LYS A 27 36.51 28.11 -3.78
CA LYS A 27 36.42 28.83 -5.08
C LYS A 27 35.09 28.58 -5.79
N ASN A 28 34.51 29.69 -6.26
CA ASN A 28 33.40 29.75 -7.20
C ASN A 28 33.76 29.12 -8.54
N ASP A 29 32.86 28.39 -9.16
CA ASP A 29 32.78 28.28 -10.63
C ASP A 29 31.35 28.01 -11.10
N LEU A 30 30.85 28.98 -11.82
CA LEU A 30 29.98 29.08 -12.99
C LEU A 30 28.94 27.97 -13.26
N VAL A 31 27.68 28.36 -13.13
CA VAL A 31 26.47 27.69 -13.66
C VAL A 31 26.27 28.10 -15.13
N PRO A 32 26.09 27.21 -16.09
CA PRO A 32 25.59 27.55 -17.42
C PRO A 32 24.07 27.76 -17.41
N GLN A 33 23.61 28.90 -17.92
CA GLN A 33 22.22 29.16 -18.23
C GLN A 33 21.74 28.23 -19.35
N LEU A 34 20.63 27.53 -19.13
CA LEU A 34 19.91 26.80 -20.14
C LEU A 34 18.71 27.61 -20.62
N ASP A 35 18.70 27.76 -21.93
CA ASP A 35 17.74 28.49 -22.78
C ASP A 35 16.28 28.03 -22.54
N ARG A 36 15.39 28.99 -22.30
CA ARG A 36 13.94 28.82 -22.17
C ARG A 36 13.28 28.97 -23.53
N SER A 37 13.03 27.86 -24.20
CA SER A 37 12.00 27.82 -25.23
C SER A 37 11.54 26.40 -25.48
N HIS A 38 10.44 26.01 -24.87
CA HIS A 38 9.35 25.15 -25.34
C HIS A 38 8.52 24.69 -24.12
N GLU A 39 7.34 25.30 -23.97
CA GLU A 39 6.30 24.83 -23.07
C GLU A 39 5.72 23.50 -23.60
N PRO A 40 5.61 22.44 -22.78
CA PRO A 40 4.69 21.35 -23.04
C PRO A 40 3.40 21.62 -22.26
N GLY A 41 2.27 21.61 -22.98
CA GLY A 41 0.95 21.84 -22.45
C GLY A 41 0.64 20.98 -21.21
N SER A 42 0.24 21.66 -20.16
CA SER A 42 -0.29 21.07 -18.94
C SER A 42 -1.66 20.46 -19.23
N PHE A 43 -1.78 19.14 -19.18
CA PHE A 43 -3.06 18.46 -19.04
C PHE A 43 -3.50 18.56 -17.56
N GLY A 44 -4.02 19.73 -17.19
CA GLY A 44 -4.73 19.92 -15.93
C GLY A 44 -6.16 19.42 -16.08
N MET A 45 -6.56 18.48 -15.25
CA MET A 45 -7.99 18.19 -15.04
C MET A 45 -8.66 19.42 -14.42
N PRO A 46 -9.89 19.80 -14.84
CA PRO A 46 -10.60 20.91 -14.23
C PRO A 46 -10.89 20.61 -12.76
N ILE A 47 -10.55 21.58 -11.91
CA ILE A 47 -10.90 21.60 -10.50
C ILE A 47 -12.43 21.76 -10.42
N LEU A 48 -13.12 20.75 -9.91
CA LEU A 48 -14.53 20.89 -9.54
C LEU A 48 -14.61 21.77 -8.28
N GLU A 49 -15.11 22.98 -8.44
CA GLU A 49 -15.41 23.91 -7.34
C GLU A 49 -16.42 23.27 -6.36
N SER A 50 -16.09 23.35 -5.08
CA SER A 50 -16.97 22.95 -4.00
C SER A 50 -18.06 24.00 -3.79
N ASP A 51 -19.32 23.66 -4.08
CA ASP A 51 -20.47 24.46 -3.75
C ASP A 51 -20.69 24.58 -2.23
N LYS A 52 -20.85 25.82 -1.78
CA LYS A 52 -21.23 26.19 -0.39
C LYS A 52 -22.69 25.76 -0.11
N PRO A 53 -23.03 25.35 1.12
CA PRO A 53 -24.40 24.96 1.44
C PRO A 53 -25.31 26.18 1.57
N ALA A 54 -26.33 26.25 0.75
CA ALA A 54 -27.47 27.17 0.90
C ALA A 54 -28.58 26.54 1.72
N GLY A 55 -29.24 27.40 2.49
CA GLY A 55 -30.14 27.13 3.58
C GLY A 55 -31.38 26.25 3.29
N ARG A 56 -31.84 25.63 4.37
CA ARG A 56 -33.09 24.89 4.53
C ARG A 56 -34.32 25.67 4.08
N LYS A 57 -35.19 25.00 3.30
CA LYS A 57 -36.65 25.19 3.33
C LYS A 57 -37.34 23.82 3.20
N ASN A 58 -38.40 23.68 4.00
CA ASN A 58 -39.23 22.51 4.27
C ASN A 58 -40.00 21.94 3.06
N GLY A 59 -40.12 20.64 3.05
CA GLY A 59 -41.38 19.91 2.79
C GLY A 59 -41.60 19.43 1.38
N THR A 60 -41.42 18.13 1.16
CA THR A 60 -42.41 17.25 0.57
C THR A 60 -41.96 15.79 0.67
N GLN A 61 -42.85 14.92 1.05
CA GLN A 61 -42.67 13.47 1.14
C GLN A 61 -42.32 12.91 -0.25
N GLY A 62 -41.09 12.51 -0.44
CA GLY A 62 -40.62 11.72 -1.58
C GLY A 62 -40.32 10.32 -1.08
N THR A 63 -40.98 9.34 -1.66
CA THR A 63 -40.79 7.91 -1.48
C THR A 63 -39.32 7.55 -1.53
N SER A 64 -38.81 7.08 -0.38
CA SER A 64 -37.44 6.56 -0.26
C SER A 64 -37.29 5.34 -1.16
N VAL A 65 -36.55 5.50 -2.25
CA VAL A 65 -35.98 4.36 -2.97
C VAL A 65 -35.00 3.69 -2.01
N PRO A 66 -35.14 2.39 -1.71
CA PRO A 66 -34.21 1.71 -0.81
C PRO A 66 -32.81 1.80 -1.40
N ASN A 67 -31.89 2.33 -0.63
CA ASN A 67 -30.46 2.31 -0.92
C ASN A 67 -29.97 0.86 -0.77
N THR A 68 -30.25 0.05 -1.77
CA THR A 68 -29.69 -1.29 -1.93
C THR A 68 -28.25 -1.14 -2.40
N SER A 69 -27.33 -0.79 -1.46
CA SER A 69 -25.99 -1.33 -1.55
C SER A 69 -26.18 -2.84 -1.47
N LEU A 70 -26.27 -3.50 -2.60
CA LEU A 70 -26.25 -4.94 -2.73
C LEU A 70 -24.99 -5.39 -1.99
N LYS A 71 -25.16 -5.90 -0.75
CA LYS A 71 -24.14 -6.71 -0.10
C LYS A 71 -23.94 -7.89 -1.05
N ARG A 72 -22.93 -7.81 -1.90
CA ARG A 72 -22.44 -8.94 -2.68
C ARG A 72 -21.91 -9.93 -1.66
N ASN A 73 -22.80 -10.74 -1.13
CA ASN A 73 -22.50 -11.76 -0.14
C ASN A 73 -22.08 -13.01 -0.88
N GLY A 74 -20.99 -13.62 -0.46
CA GLY A 74 -20.68 -14.97 -0.87
C GLY A 74 -19.33 -15.16 -1.53
N VAL A 75 -19.19 -16.33 -2.10
CA VAL A 75 -17.98 -16.91 -2.68
C VAL A 75 -17.42 -16.04 -3.82
N ASN A 76 -18.29 -15.40 -4.59
CA ASN A 76 -17.93 -14.62 -5.79
C ASN A 76 -17.59 -13.14 -5.53
N ARG A 77 -17.81 -12.65 -4.30
CA ARG A 77 -17.69 -11.21 -3.96
C ARG A 77 -16.37 -10.59 -4.43
N VAL A 78 -15.25 -11.19 -4.08
CA VAL A 78 -13.94 -10.60 -4.39
C VAL A 78 -13.64 -10.53 -5.88
N LEU A 79 -14.13 -11.48 -6.69
CA LEU A 79 -13.98 -11.43 -8.15
C LEU A 79 -14.86 -10.35 -8.75
N LEU A 80 -16.12 -10.24 -8.30
CA LEU A 80 -17.03 -9.21 -8.74
C LEU A 80 -16.57 -7.80 -8.33
N ASP A 81 -15.99 -7.66 -7.12
CA ASP A 81 -15.41 -6.39 -6.67
C ASP A 81 -14.14 -6.02 -7.43
N ARG A 82 -13.30 -7.00 -7.80
CA ARG A 82 -12.10 -6.75 -8.58
C ARG A 82 -12.40 -6.36 -10.01
N TYR A 83 -13.23 -7.15 -10.71
CA TYR A 83 -13.46 -6.98 -12.14
C TYR A 83 -14.64 -6.06 -12.45
N LEU A 84 -15.63 -5.95 -11.58
CA LEU A 84 -16.89 -5.26 -11.86
C LEU A 84 -17.52 -5.76 -13.16
N CYS A 85 -17.43 -7.05 -13.40
CA CYS A 85 -18.07 -7.74 -14.52
C CYS A 85 -19.52 -8.12 -14.17
N PRO A 86 -20.38 -8.41 -15.15
CA PRO A 86 -21.69 -8.98 -14.91
C PRO A 86 -21.61 -10.32 -14.15
N GLU A 87 -22.50 -10.53 -13.18
CA GLU A 87 -22.42 -11.65 -12.23
C GLU A 87 -22.45 -13.03 -12.90
N HIS A 88 -23.15 -13.16 -14.03
CA HIS A 88 -23.28 -14.45 -14.73
C HIS A 88 -21.94 -14.97 -15.33
N PHE A 89 -20.90 -14.13 -15.42
CA PHE A 89 -19.56 -14.58 -15.84
C PHE A 89 -18.76 -15.26 -14.72
N VAL A 90 -19.24 -15.17 -13.47
CA VAL A 90 -18.54 -15.72 -12.29
C VAL A 90 -19.50 -16.63 -11.54
N ASP A 91 -19.43 -17.94 -11.84
CA ASP A 91 -20.27 -18.95 -11.19
C ASP A 91 -19.40 -19.94 -10.40
N ILE A 92 -19.01 -19.52 -9.20
CA ILE A 92 -18.19 -20.31 -8.27
C ILE A 92 -18.99 -20.60 -7.02
N GLN A 93 -18.97 -21.85 -6.59
CA GLN A 93 -19.65 -22.33 -5.39
C GLN A 93 -18.67 -23.06 -4.47
N LEU A 94 -18.98 -23.09 -3.19
CA LEU A 94 -18.23 -23.87 -2.22
C LEU A 94 -18.54 -25.35 -2.39
N ASN A 95 -17.50 -26.18 -2.49
CA ASN A 95 -17.61 -27.62 -2.55
C ASN A 95 -17.13 -28.24 -1.23
N GLY A 96 -18.06 -28.89 -0.51
CA GLY A 96 -17.78 -29.55 0.75
C GLY A 96 -17.89 -28.67 2.00
N GLN A 97 -17.68 -29.29 3.16
CA GLN A 97 -17.75 -28.64 4.46
C GLN A 97 -16.36 -28.07 4.82
N LEU A 98 -16.32 -26.78 5.12
CA LEU A 98 -15.09 -26.12 5.56
C LEU A 98 -14.64 -26.64 6.92
N SER A 99 -13.35 -26.71 7.09
CA SER A 99 -12.69 -27.01 8.36
C SER A 99 -12.95 -25.98 9.46
N ASP A 100 -12.77 -26.38 10.72
CA ASP A 100 -12.97 -25.49 11.88
C ASP A 100 -11.89 -24.41 11.98
N HIS A 101 -10.65 -24.74 11.58
CA HIS A 101 -9.51 -23.84 11.68
C HIS A 101 -8.95 -23.51 10.30
N ALA A 102 -8.41 -22.30 10.17
CA ALA A 102 -7.63 -21.88 9.00
C ALA A 102 -6.24 -22.54 9.00
N GLY A 103 -5.59 -22.56 7.84
CA GLY A 103 -4.22 -23.02 7.66
C GLY A 103 -3.76 -22.76 6.23
N TYR A 104 -2.51 -23.14 5.94
CA TYR A 104 -1.92 -22.95 4.62
C TYR A 104 -2.20 -24.13 3.70
N PHE A 105 -2.50 -23.83 2.45
CA PHE A 105 -2.63 -24.76 1.34
C PHE A 105 -2.22 -24.07 0.03
N SER A 106 -1.96 -24.79 -1.04
CA SER A 106 -1.72 -24.21 -2.34
C SER A 106 -2.97 -24.30 -3.23
N PHE A 107 -3.06 -23.39 -4.21
CA PHE A 107 -4.04 -23.47 -5.30
C PHE A 107 -3.29 -23.36 -6.62
N GLY A 108 -2.85 -24.52 -7.13
CA GLY A 108 -1.85 -24.63 -8.17
C GLY A 108 -0.41 -24.39 -7.65
N PRO A 109 0.60 -24.49 -8.53
CA PRO A 109 1.99 -24.63 -8.12
C PRO A 109 2.64 -23.36 -7.53
N LYS A 110 1.97 -22.20 -7.66
CA LYS A 110 2.57 -20.91 -7.30
C LYS A 110 1.74 -20.09 -6.32
N THR A 111 0.50 -20.46 -6.03
CA THR A 111 -0.44 -19.66 -5.25
C THR A 111 -0.58 -20.26 -3.86
N ILE A 112 -0.01 -19.62 -2.85
CA ILE A 112 -0.14 -20.02 -1.44
C ILE A 112 -1.35 -19.31 -0.85
N CYS A 113 -2.30 -20.08 -0.36
CA CYS A 113 -3.53 -19.62 0.26
C CYS A 113 -3.49 -19.84 1.77
N TYR A 114 -4.21 -18.99 2.51
CA TYR A 114 -4.44 -19.15 3.93
C TYR A 114 -5.93 -19.01 4.25
N GLY A 115 -6.52 -20.03 4.82
CA GLY A 115 -7.94 -20.04 5.14
C GLY A 115 -8.45 -21.41 5.56
N ARG A 116 -9.78 -21.50 5.68
CA ARG A 116 -10.48 -22.77 5.91
C ARG A 116 -10.70 -23.45 4.56
N SER A 117 -10.52 -24.76 4.52
CA SER A 117 -10.70 -25.56 3.32
C SER A 117 -11.49 -26.84 3.62
N ALA A 118 -12.23 -27.32 2.64
CA ALA A 118 -12.88 -28.64 2.63
C ALA A 118 -11.89 -29.75 2.21
N SER A 119 -10.72 -29.39 1.64
CA SER A 119 -9.62 -30.33 1.38
C SER A 119 -8.99 -30.81 2.67
N GLY A 120 -8.64 -32.08 2.73
CA GLY A 120 -8.34 -32.77 3.98
C GLY A 120 -7.09 -32.34 4.74
N PHE A 121 -6.11 -31.68 4.13
CA PHE A 121 -4.84 -31.33 4.78
C PHE A 121 -4.52 -29.83 4.67
N ARG A 122 -4.16 -29.23 5.82
CA ARG A 122 -3.71 -27.84 5.94
C ARG A 122 -2.44 -27.81 6.76
N ALA A 123 -1.50 -27.03 6.32
CA ALA A 123 -0.25 -26.84 7.05
C ALA A 123 -0.34 -25.63 7.99
N ASP A 124 0.36 -25.71 9.12
CA ASP A 124 0.47 -24.57 10.05
C ASP A 124 1.49 -23.53 9.57
N ARG A 125 2.32 -23.87 8.59
CA ARG A 125 3.40 -23.02 8.07
C ARG A 125 3.43 -23.03 6.55
N ALA A 126 3.72 -21.87 5.96
CA ALA A 126 3.80 -21.69 4.51
C ALA A 126 4.99 -22.43 3.85
N ASP A 127 6.04 -22.74 4.61
CA ASP A 127 7.23 -23.47 4.13
C ASP A 127 7.12 -25.00 4.28
N ALA A 128 5.99 -25.50 4.79
CA ALA A 128 5.70 -26.92 4.84
C ALA A 128 5.28 -27.46 3.47
N THR A 129 5.13 -28.79 3.36
CA THR A 129 4.47 -29.39 2.20
C THR A 129 3.00 -29.00 2.19
N LEU A 130 2.58 -28.24 1.19
CA LEU A 130 1.21 -27.75 1.06
C LEU A 130 0.39 -28.71 0.20
N TYR A 131 -0.84 -28.96 0.63
CA TYR A 131 -1.83 -29.66 -0.18
C TYR A 131 -2.31 -28.75 -1.31
N ASP A 132 -2.35 -29.25 -2.55
CA ASP A 132 -2.85 -28.49 -3.69
C ASP A 132 -4.37 -28.66 -3.83
N ALA A 133 -5.11 -27.69 -3.35
CA ALA A 133 -6.58 -27.65 -3.39
C ALA A 133 -7.16 -27.53 -4.81
N LEU A 134 -6.33 -27.29 -5.84
CA LEU A 134 -6.76 -27.33 -7.23
C LEU A 134 -7.20 -28.73 -7.65
N ALA A 135 -6.66 -29.78 -7.00
CA ALA A 135 -7.05 -31.17 -7.26
C ALA A 135 -8.49 -31.49 -6.87
N ASP A 136 -9.10 -30.71 -5.96
CA ASP A 136 -10.47 -30.92 -5.48
C ASP A 136 -11.50 -30.00 -6.17
N VAL A 137 -11.07 -29.27 -7.20
CA VAL A 137 -12.00 -28.46 -7.99
C VAL A 137 -12.89 -29.38 -8.81
N THR A 138 -14.20 -29.11 -8.77
CA THR A 138 -15.20 -29.82 -9.55
C THR A 138 -15.90 -28.86 -10.53
N VAL A 139 -16.43 -29.40 -11.63
CA VAL A 139 -17.23 -28.64 -12.59
C VAL A 139 -18.55 -29.37 -12.80
N HIS A 140 -19.67 -28.70 -12.55
CA HIS A 140 -21.03 -29.20 -12.75
C HIS A 140 -21.77 -28.23 -13.65
N GLY A 141 -21.94 -28.62 -14.94
CA GLY A 141 -22.46 -27.69 -15.96
C GLY A 141 -21.53 -26.50 -16.13
N THR A 142 -22.05 -25.29 -15.88
CA THR A 142 -21.25 -24.02 -15.92
C THR A 142 -20.68 -23.61 -14.56
N THR A 143 -21.04 -24.30 -13.49
CA THR A 143 -20.64 -23.96 -12.12
C THR A 143 -19.32 -24.61 -11.74
N VAL A 144 -18.42 -23.85 -11.14
CA VAL A 144 -17.13 -24.31 -10.60
C VAL A 144 -17.26 -24.50 -9.08
N GLY A 145 -17.09 -25.73 -8.61
CA GLY A 145 -17.00 -26.06 -7.19
C GLY A 145 -15.55 -25.95 -6.70
N VAL A 146 -15.29 -25.12 -5.69
CA VAL A 146 -13.96 -24.96 -5.06
C VAL A 146 -14.01 -25.35 -3.59
N PRO A 147 -12.93 -25.97 -3.04
CA PRO A 147 -12.94 -26.50 -1.66
C PRO A 147 -12.67 -25.44 -0.58
N PHE A 148 -12.75 -24.17 -0.89
CA PHE A 148 -12.57 -23.03 0.04
C PHE A 148 -13.43 -21.86 -0.39
N ASN A 149 -13.65 -20.89 0.52
CA ASN A 149 -14.29 -19.64 0.16
C ASN A 149 -13.23 -18.64 -0.36
N PRO A 150 -13.20 -18.30 -1.67
CA PRO A 150 -12.23 -17.36 -2.23
C PRO A 150 -12.24 -16.00 -1.56
N SER A 151 -13.42 -15.48 -1.18
CA SER A 151 -13.54 -14.19 -0.51
C SER A 151 -12.87 -14.20 0.85
N ASP A 152 -13.07 -15.26 1.65
CA ASP A 152 -12.43 -15.40 2.96
C ASP A 152 -10.90 -15.55 2.83
N VAL A 153 -10.43 -16.32 1.85
CA VAL A 153 -8.98 -16.52 1.62
C VAL A 153 -8.30 -15.22 1.21
N ILE A 154 -8.89 -14.47 0.29
CA ILE A 154 -8.34 -13.19 -0.16
C ILE A 154 -8.37 -12.15 0.97
N ASP A 155 -9.45 -12.08 1.75
CA ASP A 155 -9.51 -11.20 2.91
C ASP A 155 -8.47 -11.59 3.99
N ASN A 156 -8.24 -12.89 4.21
CA ASN A 156 -7.21 -13.36 5.13
C ASN A 156 -5.80 -12.94 4.69
N LEU A 157 -5.51 -12.95 3.38
CA LEU A 157 -4.25 -12.48 2.82
C LEU A 157 -4.11 -10.97 2.96
N ARG A 158 -5.11 -10.20 2.49
CA ARG A 158 -5.11 -8.73 2.53
C ARG A 158 -5.04 -8.16 3.94
N LEU A 159 -5.73 -8.81 4.90
CA LEU A 159 -5.75 -8.41 6.30
C LEU A 159 -4.67 -9.09 7.14
N GLU A 160 -3.72 -9.76 6.49
CA GLU A 160 -2.56 -10.40 7.13
C GLU A 160 -2.91 -11.37 8.27
N ARG A 161 -4.08 -12.01 8.23
CA ARG A 161 -4.53 -12.93 9.29
C ARG A 161 -3.62 -14.15 9.43
N TYR A 162 -2.92 -14.53 8.36
CA TYR A 162 -1.91 -15.59 8.37
C TYR A 162 -0.67 -15.23 9.19
N ALA A 163 -0.32 -13.94 9.32
CA ALA A 163 0.84 -13.47 10.07
C ALA A 163 0.58 -13.42 11.59
N ASN A 164 -0.67 -13.34 12.02
CA ASN A 164 -1.03 -13.24 13.42
C ASN A 164 -0.86 -14.56 14.19
N GLU A 165 -0.94 -15.69 13.51
CA GLU A 165 -0.73 -17.00 14.16
C GLU A 165 0.75 -17.28 14.41
N ASP A 166 1.65 -16.84 13.52
CA ASP A 166 3.10 -17.05 13.68
C ASP A 166 3.76 -16.03 14.65
N GLY A 167 3.15 -14.85 14.83
CA GLY A 167 3.77 -13.71 15.55
C GLY A 167 3.34 -13.53 17.01
N HIS A 168 2.11 -13.87 17.38
CA HIS A 168 1.58 -13.55 18.72
C HIS A 168 1.46 -14.73 19.68
N ARG A 169 1.32 -15.95 19.21
CA ARG A 169 1.26 -17.15 20.08
C ARG A 169 2.63 -17.66 20.56
N GLY A 170 3.75 -17.24 19.93
CA GLY A 170 5.07 -17.80 20.17
C GLY A 170 6.13 -16.88 20.76
N LEU A 171 5.92 -15.56 20.89
CA LEU A 171 6.91 -14.69 21.52
C LEU A 171 6.89 -14.89 23.04
N SER A 172 7.89 -15.58 23.57
CA SER A 172 8.08 -15.71 25.02
C SER A 172 8.12 -14.32 25.67
N GLN A 173 7.61 -14.20 26.90
CA GLN A 173 7.54 -12.93 27.65
C GLN A 173 8.87 -12.16 27.65
N TRP A 174 10.01 -12.88 27.63
CA TRP A 174 11.32 -12.27 27.58
C TRP A 174 11.63 -11.58 26.24
N LYS A 175 11.13 -12.08 25.10
CA LYS A 175 11.30 -11.41 23.79
C LYS A 175 10.48 -10.12 23.70
N ARG A 176 9.29 -10.08 24.32
CA ARG A 176 8.51 -8.83 24.47
C ARG A 176 9.26 -7.84 25.35
N ALA A 177 9.74 -8.26 26.50
CA ALA A 177 10.53 -7.41 27.40
C ALA A 177 11.81 -6.88 26.73
N LEU A 178 12.48 -7.68 25.89
CA LEU A 178 13.65 -7.25 25.13
C LEU A 178 13.30 -6.21 24.06
N LYS A 179 12.16 -6.38 23.37
CA LYS A 179 11.63 -5.39 22.42
C LYS A 179 11.31 -4.07 23.14
N ASP A 180 10.62 -4.13 24.27
CA ASP A 180 10.28 -2.95 25.07
C ASP A 180 11.54 -2.23 25.56
N ALA A 181 12.52 -2.99 26.07
CA ALA A 181 13.82 -2.45 26.46
C ALA A 181 14.55 -1.77 25.27
N TYR A 182 14.53 -2.39 24.09
CA TYR A 182 15.11 -1.77 22.89
C TYR A 182 14.49 -0.41 22.59
N TYR A 183 13.14 -0.28 22.61
CA TYR A 183 12.47 0.99 22.33
C TYR A 183 12.71 2.05 23.41
N VAL A 184 12.80 1.66 24.67
CA VAL A 184 13.14 2.57 25.77
C VAL A 184 14.57 3.12 25.63
N PHE A 185 15.52 2.28 25.22
CA PHE A 185 16.93 2.68 25.09
C PHE A 185 17.29 3.21 23.68
N ARG A 186 16.43 3.02 22.68
CA ARG A 186 16.67 3.46 21.30
C ARG A 186 17.12 4.92 21.16
N PRO A 187 16.54 5.92 21.87
CA PRO A 187 16.98 7.31 21.76
C PRO A 187 18.41 7.54 22.25
N LEU A 188 18.88 6.70 23.17
CA LEU A 188 20.21 6.78 23.77
C LEU A 188 21.28 5.97 23.00
N MET A 189 20.85 5.14 22.05
CA MET A 189 21.74 4.27 21.30
C MET A 189 22.39 5.00 20.11
N PRO A 190 23.72 4.86 19.93
CA PRO A 190 24.37 5.32 18.71
C PRO A 190 23.76 4.71 17.46
N VAL A 191 23.69 5.47 16.37
CA VAL A 191 23.09 5.04 15.08
C VAL A 191 23.70 3.72 14.59
N LYS A 192 25.03 3.53 14.73
CA LYS A 192 25.71 2.29 14.33
C LYS A 192 25.22 1.06 15.10
N LEU A 193 24.95 1.20 16.41
CA LEU A 193 24.44 0.12 17.25
C LEU A 193 22.98 -0.21 16.88
N ARG A 194 22.14 0.82 16.67
CA ARG A 194 20.75 0.63 16.22
C ARG A 194 20.69 -0.14 14.91
N LYS A 195 21.50 0.26 13.91
CA LYS A 195 21.61 -0.44 12.61
C LYS A 195 22.03 -1.91 12.80
N HIS A 196 23.00 -2.17 13.66
CA HIS A 196 23.46 -3.54 13.92
C HIS A 196 22.36 -4.41 14.53
N LEU A 197 21.64 -3.90 15.53
CA LEU A 197 20.54 -4.61 16.18
C LEU A 197 19.36 -4.86 15.22
N GLN A 198 19.03 -3.88 14.38
CA GLN A 198 17.99 -4.05 13.36
C GLN A 198 18.38 -5.09 12.31
N ARG A 199 19.62 -5.06 11.81
CA ARG A 199 20.12 -6.10 10.87
C ARG A 199 20.12 -7.48 11.51
N ALA A 200 20.46 -7.59 12.79
CA ALA A 200 20.41 -8.85 13.53
C ALA A 200 18.97 -9.35 13.68
N HIS A 201 18.00 -8.45 13.97
CA HIS A 201 16.58 -8.79 14.04
C HIS A 201 16.02 -9.26 12.69
N LEU A 202 16.48 -8.66 11.60
CA LEU A 202 16.07 -9.01 10.23
C LEU A 202 16.86 -10.20 9.64
N LYS A 203 17.81 -10.79 10.38
CA LYS A 203 18.57 -11.95 9.91
C LYS A 203 17.61 -13.04 9.44
N GLY A 204 17.89 -13.66 8.29
CA GLY A 204 17.03 -14.68 7.69
C GLY A 204 15.82 -14.13 6.89
N TRP A 205 15.71 -12.83 6.66
CA TRP A 205 14.61 -12.27 5.89
C TRP A 205 14.52 -12.84 4.45
N ARG A 206 15.64 -13.28 3.88
CA ARG A 206 15.70 -13.90 2.55
C ARG A 206 15.18 -15.34 2.53
N ASP A 207 15.13 -15.97 3.69
CA ASP A 207 14.70 -17.38 3.85
C ASP A 207 13.18 -17.49 4.05
N LEU A 208 12.48 -16.34 4.13
CA LEU A 208 11.02 -16.32 4.21
C LEU A 208 10.42 -16.75 2.87
N SER A 209 9.66 -17.83 2.88
CA SER A 209 9.02 -18.38 1.68
C SER A 209 7.75 -17.64 1.28
N PHE A 210 7.08 -16.99 2.25
CA PHE A 210 5.81 -16.28 2.06
C PHE A 210 5.71 -15.05 2.98
N PRO A 211 5.16 -13.91 2.50
CA PRO A 211 4.86 -13.59 1.09
C PRO A 211 6.09 -13.64 0.18
N ARG A 212 5.89 -13.69 -1.12
CA ARG A 212 6.95 -13.85 -2.13
C ARG A 212 7.76 -12.56 -2.31
N TRP A 213 9.06 -12.62 -2.06
CA TRP A 213 9.97 -11.50 -2.30
C TRP A 213 10.41 -11.43 -3.78
N PRO A 214 10.60 -10.25 -4.40
CA PRO A 214 10.46 -8.90 -3.82
C PRO A 214 9.06 -8.30 -3.97
N VAL A 215 8.11 -8.95 -4.62
CA VAL A 215 6.70 -8.58 -4.80
C VAL A 215 5.86 -9.84 -4.74
N ASP A 216 4.79 -9.79 -3.97
CA ASP A 216 3.80 -10.85 -3.91
C ASP A 216 2.54 -10.48 -4.69
N THR A 217 2.07 -11.37 -5.55
CA THR A 217 0.88 -11.20 -6.38
C THR A 217 -0.12 -12.35 -6.18
N THR A 218 -0.07 -12.98 -5.00
CA THR A 218 -0.91 -14.15 -4.71
C THR A 218 -2.40 -13.86 -4.87
N VAL A 219 -2.85 -12.67 -4.47
CA VAL A 219 -4.26 -12.26 -4.63
C VAL A 219 -4.63 -12.12 -6.10
N GLU A 220 -3.78 -11.50 -6.90
CA GLU A 220 -3.98 -11.37 -8.36
C GLU A 220 -4.00 -12.75 -9.03
N ASP A 221 -3.02 -13.59 -8.69
CA ASP A 221 -2.88 -14.95 -9.23
C ASP A 221 -4.12 -15.80 -8.92
N LEU A 222 -4.64 -15.72 -7.69
CA LEU A 222 -5.83 -16.44 -7.27
C LEU A 222 -7.08 -15.95 -8.01
N CYS A 223 -7.27 -14.64 -8.12
CA CYS A 223 -8.41 -14.06 -8.86
C CYS A 223 -8.39 -14.47 -10.34
N GLU A 224 -7.23 -14.45 -10.97
CA GLU A 224 -7.08 -14.84 -12.39
C GLU A 224 -7.34 -16.33 -12.59
N GLN A 225 -6.84 -17.20 -11.72
CA GLN A 225 -7.10 -18.64 -11.78
C GLN A 225 -8.60 -18.96 -11.61
N LEU A 226 -9.26 -18.31 -10.66
CA LEU A 226 -10.70 -18.51 -10.42
C LEU A 226 -11.54 -18.03 -11.60
N LEU A 227 -11.25 -16.84 -12.16
CA LEU A 227 -11.94 -16.35 -13.36
C LEU A 227 -11.70 -17.28 -14.55
N LEU A 228 -10.47 -17.75 -14.75
CA LEU A 228 -10.12 -18.69 -15.82
C LEU A 228 -10.88 -20.01 -15.69
N LEU A 229 -11.03 -20.55 -14.48
CA LEU A 229 -11.84 -21.77 -14.23
C LEU A 229 -13.32 -21.52 -14.58
N SER A 230 -13.88 -20.38 -14.18
CA SER A 230 -15.25 -20.00 -14.51
C SER A 230 -15.46 -19.87 -16.03
N MET A 231 -14.52 -19.25 -16.74
CA MET A 231 -14.55 -19.13 -18.20
C MET A 231 -14.48 -20.50 -18.89
N LYS A 232 -13.60 -21.40 -18.40
CA LYS A 232 -13.48 -22.78 -18.94
C LYS A 232 -14.77 -23.56 -18.76
N ALA A 233 -15.38 -23.49 -17.57
CA ALA A 233 -16.64 -24.20 -17.28
C ALA A 233 -17.79 -23.70 -18.14
N GLN A 234 -17.84 -22.40 -18.45
CA GLN A 234 -18.86 -21.79 -19.30
C GLN A 234 -18.54 -21.90 -20.81
N GLY A 235 -17.37 -22.37 -21.19
CA GLY A 235 -16.96 -22.45 -22.59
C GLY A 235 -16.75 -21.10 -23.27
N ILE A 236 -16.44 -20.04 -22.52
CA ILE A 236 -16.26 -18.67 -23.00
C ILE A 236 -14.78 -18.28 -23.03
N ASP A 237 -14.42 -17.44 -23.99
CA ASP A 237 -13.04 -16.97 -24.18
C ASP A 237 -12.82 -15.50 -23.80
N LYS A 238 -13.91 -14.77 -23.48
CA LYS A 238 -13.85 -13.33 -23.23
C LYS A 238 -14.87 -12.92 -22.15
N VAL A 239 -14.40 -12.16 -21.13
CA VAL A 239 -15.24 -11.60 -20.07
C VAL A 239 -15.06 -10.09 -20.04
N PRO A 240 -16.12 -9.29 -20.24
CA PRO A 240 -16.05 -7.84 -20.13
C PRO A 240 -15.97 -7.41 -18.67
N PHE A 241 -15.20 -6.35 -18.40
CA PHE A 241 -15.08 -5.79 -17.06
C PHE A 241 -14.71 -4.29 -17.11
N ILE A 242 -14.82 -3.60 -15.98
CA ILE A 242 -14.37 -2.20 -15.87
C ILE A 242 -12.88 -2.18 -15.56
N TRP A 243 -12.10 -1.53 -16.42
CA TRP A 243 -10.64 -1.43 -16.25
C TRP A 243 -10.24 -0.84 -14.90
N PHE A 244 -9.03 -1.19 -14.43
CA PHE A 244 -8.58 -0.84 -13.09
C PHE A 244 -8.28 0.66 -12.91
N TRP A 245 -7.72 1.32 -13.93
CA TRP A 245 -7.21 2.69 -13.84
C TRP A 245 -7.93 3.63 -14.80
N PRO A 246 -8.00 4.94 -14.46
CA PRO A 246 -8.71 5.91 -15.30
C PRO A 246 -8.05 6.04 -16.67
N ASN A 247 -8.87 6.41 -17.66
CA ASN A 247 -8.47 6.69 -19.05
C ASN A 247 -7.68 5.56 -19.73
N GLY A 248 -7.82 4.32 -19.23
CA GLY A 248 -7.11 3.16 -19.78
C GLY A 248 -5.63 3.09 -19.41
N ALA A 249 -5.19 3.82 -18.37
CA ALA A 249 -3.81 3.72 -17.88
C ALA A 249 -3.47 2.27 -17.53
N GLN A 250 -2.28 1.81 -17.92
CA GLN A 250 -1.88 0.41 -17.74
C GLN A 250 -1.53 0.08 -16.29
N SER A 251 -1.08 1.07 -15.53
CA SER A 251 -0.72 0.97 -14.11
C SER A 251 -0.85 2.32 -13.45
N CYS A 252 -0.68 2.36 -12.13
CA CYS A 252 -0.64 3.60 -11.36
C CYS A 252 0.67 3.70 -10.58
N ALA A 253 1.17 4.92 -10.36
CA ALA A 253 2.26 5.18 -9.44
C ALA A 253 1.90 6.30 -8.47
N THR A 254 2.29 6.15 -7.20
CA THR A 254 2.16 7.17 -6.17
C THR A 254 3.46 7.34 -5.40
N MET A 255 3.79 8.59 -5.11
CA MET A 255 4.95 8.97 -4.31
C MET A 255 4.49 9.52 -2.97
N THR A 256 5.09 9.06 -1.88
CA THR A 256 4.78 9.55 -0.54
C THR A 256 6.07 9.89 0.22
N HIS A 257 6.03 10.95 1.02
CA HIS A 257 7.15 11.48 1.80
C HIS A 257 6.82 11.49 3.28
N ASP A 258 7.50 10.63 4.04
CA ASP A 258 7.31 10.53 5.48
C ASP A 258 8.27 11.52 6.17
N ILE A 259 7.72 12.60 6.75
CA ILE A 259 8.52 13.61 7.44
C ILE A 259 8.71 13.17 8.89
N GLU A 260 9.91 12.70 9.24
CA GLU A 260 10.17 12.16 10.58
C GLU A 260 11.12 13.01 11.43
N THR A 261 11.80 13.98 10.82
CA THR A 261 12.81 14.83 11.48
C THR A 261 12.64 16.30 11.13
N GLU A 262 13.26 17.19 11.91
CA GLU A 262 13.29 18.62 11.62
C GLU A 262 14.06 18.93 10.35
N GLU A 263 15.18 18.26 10.13
CA GLU A 263 15.99 18.39 8.90
C GLU A 263 15.19 17.95 7.66
N GLY A 264 14.42 16.85 7.79
CA GLY A 264 13.53 16.38 6.71
C GLY A 264 12.42 17.39 6.41
N ARG A 265 11.81 17.99 7.44
CA ARG A 265 10.82 19.06 7.27
C ARG A 265 11.40 20.25 6.51
N ASP A 266 12.60 20.68 6.88
CA ASP A 266 13.26 21.84 6.26
C ASP A 266 13.66 21.57 4.80
N PHE A 267 13.89 20.30 4.45
CA PHE A 267 14.20 19.87 3.08
C PHE A 267 12.96 19.71 2.18
N CYS A 268 11.74 19.74 2.71
CA CYS A 268 10.51 19.48 1.92
C CYS A 268 10.34 20.41 0.72
N THR A 269 10.72 21.70 0.83
CA THR A 269 10.63 22.63 -0.30
C THR A 269 11.53 22.22 -1.46
N GLU A 270 12.76 21.79 -1.17
CA GLU A 270 13.68 21.30 -2.20
C GLU A 270 13.18 19.96 -2.78
N LEU A 271 12.62 19.08 -1.95
CA LEU A 271 12.07 17.82 -2.42
C LEU A 271 10.88 18.04 -3.37
N MET A 272 9.99 18.97 -3.06
CA MET A 272 8.92 19.39 -3.99
C MET A 272 9.47 19.91 -5.33
N ASN A 273 10.58 20.68 -5.30
CA ASN A 273 11.23 21.16 -6.53
C ASN A 273 11.76 20.01 -7.37
N ILE A 274 12.33 18.99 -6.71
CA ILE A 274 12.82 17.79 -7.38
C ILE A 274 11.66 17.05 -8.04
N ASP A 275 10.58 16.78 -7.32
CA ASP A 275 9.42 16.04 -7.84
C ASP A 275 8.78 16.76 -9.03
N GLU A 276 8.57 18.07 -8.92
CA GLU A 276 8.00 18.90 -9.99
C GLU A 276 8.86 18.94 -11.24
N ALA A 277 10.18 18.88 -11.11
CA ALA A 277 11.08 18.83 -12.27
C ALA A 277 10.85 17.58 -13.13
N PHE A 278 10.26 16.52 -12.55
CA PHE A 278 9.85 15.31 -13.25
C PHE A 278 8.35 15.23 -13.53
N GLY A 279 7.57 16.27 -13.16
CA GLY A 279 6.12 16.31 -13.34
C GLY A 279 5.37 15.36 -12.40
N ILE A 280 5.93 15.03 -11.25
CA ILE A 280 5.33 14.14 -10.26
C ILE A 280 4.85 14.96 -9.06
N LYS A 281 3.66 14.68 -8.57
CA LYS A 281 3.15 15.17 -7.29
C LYS A 281 3.18 14.04 -6.27
N ALA A 282 3.42 14.39 -5.02
CA ALA A 282 3.55 13.46 -3.90
C ALA A 282 2.62 13.85 -2.75
N SER A 283 2.49 12.94 -1.80
CA SER A 283 1.82 13.19 -0.53
C SER A 283 2.83 13.25 0.60
N PHE A 284 2.74 14.28 1.45
CA PHE A 284 3.57 14.46 2.64
C PHE A 284 2.84 13.94 3.88
N GLN A 285 3.45 12.98 4.57
CA GLN A 285 2.94 12.38 5.79
C GLN A 285 3.58 13.12 6.97
N ILE A 286 2.79 13.88 7.72
CA ILE A 286 3.27 14.69 8.84
C ILE A 286 3.03 14.00 10.18
N VAL A 287 4.03 14.07 11.07
CA VAL A 287 3.92 13.63 12.47
C VAL A 287 3.45 14.82 13.30
N PRO A 288 2.20 14.84 13.84
CA PRO A 288 1.64 16.04 14.47
C PRO A 288 2.33 16.47 15.76
N GLU A 289 2.94 15.54 16.50
CA GLU A 289 3.46 15.80 17.83
C GLU A 289 4.86 15.25 18.08
N GLY A 290 5.62 15.97 18.89
CA GLY A 290 6.82 15.45 19.55
C GLY A 290 8.07 15.28 18.70
N ARG A 291 8.01 15.54 17.38
CA ARG A 291 9.14 15.39 16.48
C ARG A 291 9.72 16.73 16.03
N TYR A 292 8.90 17.59 15.53
CA TYR A 292 9.25 18.91 14.98
C TYR A 292 8.04 19.83 15.02
N GLY A 293 8.25 21.15 14.89
CA GLY A 293 7.16 22.08 14.66
C GLY A 293 6.68 22.06 13.22
N ILE A 294 5.39 22.25 13.00
CA ILE A 294 4.79 22.29 11.67
C ILE A 294 4.40 23.72 11.33
N PRO A 295 5.23 24.48 10.57
CA PRO A 295 4.91 25.85 10.19
C PRO A 295 3.69 25.90 9.26
N GLY A 296 2.74 26.79 9.51
CA GLY A 296 1.58 26.99 8.65
C GLY A 296 1.97 27.34 7.20
N ALA A 297 3.08 28.06 7.03
CA ALA A 297 3.63 28.37 5.71
C ALA A 297 4.05 27.13 4.90
N LEU A 298 4.58 26.09 5.56
CA LEU A 298 4.91 24.83 4.90
C LEU A 298 3.64 24.10 4.43
N ILE A 299 2.63 24.03 5.30
CA ILE A 299 1.32 23.44 4.97
C ILE A 299 0.71 24.13 3.75
N GLN A 300 0.73 25.47 3.76
CA GLN A 300 0.20 26.26 2.64
C GLN A 300 1.00 26.04 1.36
N ALA A 301 2.34 26.04 1.44
CA ALA A 301 3.22 25.81 0.29
C ALA A 301 3.01 24.42 -0.35
N ILE A 302 2.82 23.37 0.46
CA ILE A 302 2.51 22.02 -0.04
C ILE A 302 1.20 22.04 -0.83
N ARG A 303 0.15 22.66 -0.29
CA ARG A 303 -1.18 22.71 -0.93
C ARG A 303 -1.18 23.55 -2.19
N ASP A 304 -0.60 24.77 -2.14
CA ASP A 304 -0.59 25.71 -3.26
C ASP A 304 0.15 25.13 -4.48
N ARG A 305 1.08 24.20 -4.22
CA ARG A 305 1.81 23.49 -5.26
C ARG A 305 1.12 22.18 -5.69
N GLY A 306 -0.08 21.88 -5.21
CA GLY A 306 -0.85 20.68 -5.59
C GLY A 306 -0.28 19.36 -5.04
N PHE A 307 0.52 19.42 -3.96
CA PHE A 307 0.91 18.26 -3.19
C PHE A 307 -0.14 17.96 -2.11
N GLU A 308 -0.14 16.74 -1.61
CA GLU A 308 -1.12 16.31 -0.61
C GLU A 308 -0.50 16.23 0.79
N ILE A 309 -1.32 16.42 1.83
CA ILE A 309 -0.94 16.30 3.23
C ILE A 309 -1.77 15.20 3.86
N ASN A 310 -1.10 14.30 4.56
CA ASN A 310 -1.70 13.24 5.36
C ASN A 310 -1.06 13.14 6.74
N ILE A 311 -1.64 12.32 7.61
CA ILE A 311 -1.17 12.14 8.98
C ILE A 311 -0.37 10.86 9.10
N GLN A 312 0.82 10.96 9.73
CA GLN A 312 1.64 9.81 10.11
C GLN A 312 1.62 9.65 11.63
N ASP A 313 0.84 8.67 12.14
CA ASP A 313 0.74 8.41 13.58
C ASP A 313 0.36 9.69 14.38
N LEU A 314 0.63 9.70 15.69
CA LEU A 314 0.51 10.87 16.55
C LEU A 314 1.89 11.51 16.81
N ASN A 315 2.86 10.71 17.23
CA ASN A 315 4.18 11.17 17.68
C ASN A 315 5.32 10.25 17.22
N HIS A 316 5.03 9.28 16.38
CA HIS A 316 5.98 8.34 15.77
C HIS A 316 6.83 7.56 16.79
N ASP A 317 6.25 7.20 17.94
CA ASP A 317 6.96 6.43 18.98
C ASP A 317 6.90 4.91 18.78
N GLY A 318 6.12 4.44 17.80
CA GLY A 318 5.91 3.01 17.48
C GLY A 318 5.01 2.28 18.49
N ASN A 319 4.26 3.00 19.32
CA ASN A 319 3.41 2.41 20.35
C ASN A 319 1.91 2.59 20.09
N LEU A 320 1.51 3.12 18.93
CA LEU A 320 0.10 3.38 18.61
C LEU A 320 -0.77 2.14 18.82
N PHE A 321 -0.33 0.98 18.31
CA PHE A 321 -1.07 -0.28 18.38
C PHE A 321 -0.63 -1.20 19.55
N ARG A 322 -0.11 -0.62 20.64
CA ARG A 322 0.38 -1.38 21.79
C ARG A 322 -0.76 -1.96 22.63
N ASP A 323 -1.77 -1.19 22.91
CA ASP A 323 -2.99 -1.59 23.62
C ASP A 323 -4.22 -0.82 23.12
N PRO A 324 -5.43 -1.41 23.24
CA PRO A 324 -6.66 -0.82 22.68
C PRO A 324 -7.07 0.52 23.32
N GLU A 325 -6.83 0.72 24.62
CA GLU A 325 -7.25 1.93 25.33
C GLU A 325 -6.37 3.12 24.92
N GLU A 326 -5.04 2.91 24.87
CA GLU A 326 -4.09 3.92 24.41
C GLU A 326 -4.35 4.24 22.93
N PHE A 327 -4.60 3.22 22.11
CA PHE A 327 -4.98 3.41 20.72
C PHE A 327 -6.21 4.30 20.57
N SER A 328 -7.28 4.00 21.31
CA SER A 328 -8.53 4.79 21.27
C SER A 328 -8.31 6.27 21.66
N ARG A 329 -7.49 6.52 22.70
CA ARG A 329 -7.14 7.89 23.12
C ARG A 329 -6.33 8.64 22.06
N ARG A 330 -5.36 7.96 21.44
CA ARG A 330 -4.52 8.55 20.37
C ARG A 330 -5.32 8.76 19.09
N ALA A 331 -6.20 7.82 18.72
CA ALA A 331 -7.04 7.92 17.55
C ALA A 331 -7.90 9.19 17.54
N GLN A 332 -8.49 9.57 18.69
CA GLN A 332 -9.25 10.81 18.81
C GLN A 332 -8.40 12.06 18.49
N ARG A 333 -7.15 12.09 18.96
CA ARG A 333 -6.21 13.20 18.68
C ARG A 333 -5.75 13.20 17.24
N ILE A 334 -5.46 12.03 16.69
CA ILE A 334 -5.08 11.82 15.28
C ILE A 334 -6.20 12.31 14.37
N ASN A 335 -7.46 11.94 14.64
CA ASN A 335 -8.63 12.40 13.89
C ASN A 335 -8.74 13.93 13.90
N LYS A 336 -8.56 14.57 15.10
CA LYS A 336 -8.57 16.03 15.20
C LYS A 336 -7.47 16.70 14.39
N TYR A 337 -6.27 16.11 14.32
CA TYR A 337 -5.20 16.60 13.43
C TYR A 337 -5.56 16.39 11.97
N GLY A 338 -6.19 15.27 11.62
CA GLY A 338 -6.74 15.04 10.28
C GLY A 338 -7.68 16.19 9.86
N GLU A 339 -8.65 16.55 10.71
CA GLU A 339 -9.53 17.68 10.46
C GLU A 339 -8.77 19.02 10.37
N THR A 340 -7.86 19.29 11.32
CA THR A 340 -7.08 20.54 11.36
C THR A 340 -6.25 20.76 10.10
N TYR A 341 -5.62 19.70 9.63
CA TYR A 341 -4.79 19.75 8.42
C TYR A 341 -5.54 19.33 7.15
N GLY A 342 -6.86 19.10 7.19
CA GLY A 342 -7.65 18.67 6.04
C GLY A 342 -7.07 17.42 5.37
N ALA A 343 -6.49 16.52 6.17
CA ALA A 343 -5.89 15.29 5.72
C ALA A 343 -6.95 14.20 5.60
N SER A 344 -6.98 13.49 4.49
CA SER A 344 -7.92 12.39 4.24
C SER A 344 -7.28 11.00 4.36
N GLY A 345 -5.95 10.93 4.46
CA GLY A 345 -5.18 9.71 4.56
C GLY A 345 -4.40 9.58 5.86
N PHE A 346 -4.14 8.33 6.22
CA PHE A 346 -3.37 7.96 7.39
C PHE A 346 -2.22 7.00 7.02
N ARG A 347 -1.14 7.06 7.80
CA ARG A 347 -0.03 6.10 7.79
C ARG A 347 0.42 5.83 9.22
N ALA A 348 0.58 4.56 9.56
CA ALA A 348 1.13 4.16 10.83
C ALA A 348 2.66 4.32 10.87
N ALA A 349 3.18 4.78 12.00
CA ALA A 349 4.62 4.84 12.23
C ALA A 349 5.25 3.44 12.12
N VAL A 350 6.41 3.37 11.46
CA VAL A 350 7.18 2.11 11.31
C VAL A 350 6.38 1.00 10.63
N LEU A 351 5.26 1.35 9.98
CA LEU A 351 4.27 0.42 9.42
C LEU A 351 3.76 -0.63 10.42
N TYR A 352 3.77 -0.32 11.73
CA TYR A 352 3.05 -1.11 12.74
C TYR A 352 1.56 -0.92 12.55
N ARG A 353 0.80 -2.02 12.52
CA ARG A 353 -0.62 -1.99 12.17
C ARG A 353 -1.43 -3.06 12.89
N ASN A 354 -2.67 -2.74 13.16
CA ASN A 354 -3.70 -3.68 13.58
C ASN A 354 -5.01 -3.24 12.90
N LEU A 355 -5.33 -3.89 11.79
CA LEU A 355 -6.45 -3.49 10.93
C LEU A 355 -7.82 -3.66 11.63
N ASP A 356 -7.91 -4.51 12.64
CA ASP A 356 -9.14 -4.68 13.43
C ASP A 356 -9.49 -3.44 14.27
N TRP A 357 -8.54 -2.53 14.50
CA TRP A 357 -8.75 -1.30 15.28
C TRP A 357 -8.97 -0.05 14.42
N HIS A 358 -8.80 -0.15 13.10
CA HIS A 358 -8.81 1.01 12.20
C HIS A 358 -10.15 1.75 12.15
N ASP A 359 -11.27 1.14 12.51
CA ASP A 359 -12.59 1.80 12.54
C ASP A 359 -12.64 3.05 13.47
N ALA A 360 -11.72 3.17 14.43
CA ALA A 360 -11.57 4.35 15.27
C ALA A 360 -10.84 5.52 14.58
N LEU A 361 -10.14 5.27 13.47
CA LEU A 361 -9.47 6.27 12.65
C LEU A 361 -10.45 6.77 11.56
N GLN A 362 -10.67 8.09 11.51
CA GLN A 362 -11.66 8.72 10.62
C GLN A 362 -10.99 9.22 9.33
N PHE A 363 -10.30 8.32 8.63
CA PHE A 363 -9.65 8.62 7.35
C PHE A 363 -10.30 7.84 6.22
N ALA A 364 -10.31 8.44 5.02
CA ALA A 364 -10.87 7.83 3.83
C ALA A 364 -9.98 6.69 3.28
N TYR A 365 -8.67 6.79 3.50
CA TYR A 365 -7.70 5.78 3.08
C TYR A 365 -6.54 5.65 4.07
N ASP A 366 -5.94 4.47 4.05
CA ASP A 366 -4.75 4.09 4.80
C ASP A 366 -3.61 3.71 3.85
N MET A 367 -2.39 3.88 4.30
CA MET A 367 -1.17 3.57 3.53
C MET A 367 -0.16 2.83 4.40
N SER A 368 -0.62 1.96 5.30
CA SER A 368 0.21 1.34 6.32
C SER A 368 0.58 -0.11 6.02
N VAL A 369 -0.11 -0.77 5.08
CA VAL A 369 0.11 -2.19 4.81
C VAL A 369 1.09 -2.39 3.65
N PRO A 370 2.27 -3.00 3.87
CA PRO A 370 3.15 -3.35 2.77
C PRO A 370 2.63 -4.56 1.98
N ASN A 371 2.97 -4.62 0.70
CA ASN A 371 2.76 -5.81 -0.12
C ASN A 371 3.53 -7.01 0.45
N VAL A 372 4.82 -6.77 0.80
CA VAL A 372 5.73 -7.74 1.41
C VAL A 372 6.54 -7.07 2.51
N ALA A 373 6.43 -7.56 3.75
CA ALA A 373 7.05 -6.96 4.94
C ALA A 373 8.31 -7.69 5.42
N HIS A 374 9.13 -8.25 4.54
CA HIS A 374 10.35 -8.99 4.91
C HIS A 374 11.40 -8.12 5.59
N LEU A 375 11.45 -6.83 5.24
CA LEU A 375 12.40 -5.85 5.77
C LEU A 375 11.78 -4.91 6.80
N ASP A 376 10.53 -5.13 7.16
CA ASP A 376 9.81 -4.32 8.14
C ASP A 376 9.83 -4.97 9.53
N PRO A 377 9.72 -4.19 10.60
CA PRO A 377 9.71 -4.72 11.96
C PRO A 377 8.51 -5.63 12.27
N GLN A 378 7.34 -5.32 11.71
CA GLN A 378 6.18 -6.21 11.70
C GLN A 378 6.18 -7.03 10.41
N ARG A 379 6.29 -8.33 10.53
CA ARG A 379 6.24 -9.28 9.42
C ARG A 379 4.84 -9.37 8.84
N GLY A 380 4.71 -9.89 7.63
CA GLY A 380 3.46 -10.08 6.92
C GLY A 380 3.52 -9.47 5.51
N GLY A 381 2.40 -8.92 5.09
CA GLY A 381 2.17 -8.29 3.80
C GLY A 381 0.78 -8.62 3.26
N CYS A 382 0.17 -7.71 2.50
CA CYS A 382 -1.20 -7.91 1.99
C CYS A 382 -1.28 -8.79 0.73
N CYS A 383 -0.16 -9.26 0.21
CA CYS A 383 -0.08 -10.16 -0.94
C CYS A 383 -0.80 -9.67 -2.20
N THR A 384 -1.00 -8.35 -2.33
CA THR A 384 -1.63 -7.71 -3.50
C THR A 384 -0.91 -6.43 -3.88
N VAL A 385 -0.88 -6.14 -5.17
CA VAL A 385 -0.38 -4.89 -5.73
C VAL A 385 -1.50 -3.92 -6.12
N MET A 386 -2.72 -4.19 -5.69
CA MET A 386 -3.89 -3.35 -5.98
C MET A 386 -4.45 -2.74 -4.70
N PRO A 387 -5.01 -1.53 -4.74
CA PRO A 387 -5.80 -1.00 -3.63
C PRO A 387 -6.99 -1.92 -3.31
N TYR A 388 -7.40 -1.95 -2.04
CA TYR A 388 -8.54 -2.74 -1.61
C TYR A 388 -9.25 -2.08 -0.43
N PHE A 389 -10.56 -2.30 -0.33
CA PHE A 389 -11.34 -1.81 0.80
C PHE A 389 -11.29 -2.80 1.97
N PHE A 390 -11.11 -2.27 3.17
CA PHE A 390 -11.43 -2.93 4.43
C PHE A 390 -12.36 -2.03 5.24
N GLY A 391 -13.54 -2.53 5.56
CA GLY A 391 -14.61 -1.67 6.08
C GLY A 391 -14.95 -0.53 5.10
N LYS A 392 -14.80 0.71 5.56
CA LYS A 392 -15.02 1.93 4.77
C LYS A 392 -13.72 2.55 4.21
N THR A 393 -12.58 2.09 4.69
CA THR A 393 -11.26 2.64 4.39
C THR A 393 -10.66 1.93 3.18
N LEU A 394 -10.07 2.70 2.27
CA LEU A 394 -9.28 2.14 1.18
C LEU A 394 -7.84 1.95 1.65
N GLU A 395 -7.32 0.74 1.61
CA GLU A 395 -5.87 0.52 1.71
C GLU A 395 -5.22 0.80 0.36
N ILE A 396 -4.21 1.65 0.38
CA ILE A 396 -3.29 1.94 -0.73
C ILE A 396 -1.94 1.31 -0.35
N PRO A 397 -1.69 0.04 -0.70
CA PRO A 397 -0.58 -0.70 -0.14
C PRO A 397 0.78 -0.13 -0.53
N VAL A 398 1.76 -0.28 0.36
CA VAL A 398 3.16 0.03 0.08
C VAL A 398 3.76 -1.13 -0.70
N THR A 399 3.97 -0.96 -2.01
CA THR A 399 4.33 -2.07 -2.90
C THR A 399 5.81 -2.16 -3.23
N THR A 400 6.60 -1.15 -2.86
CA THR A 400 8.05 -1.14 -3.04
C THR A 400 8.79 -1.05 -1.71
N THR A 401 10.05 -1.46 -1.72
CA THR A 401 10.94 -1.33 -0.55
C THR A 401 11.16 0.15 -0.24
N GLN A 402 11.00 0.53 1.04
CA GLN A 402 11.25 1.89 1.51
C GLN A 402 12.73 2.28 1.30
N ASP A 403 13.00 3.56 1.09
CA ASP A 403 14.36 4.13 1.02
C ASP A 403 15.17 3.84 2.28
N TYR A 404 14.56 3.93 3.47
CA TYR A 404 15.16 3.51 4.74
C TYR A 404 15.74 2.09 4.66
N SER A 405 14.96 1.13 4.20
CA SER A 405 15.38 -0.26 4.08
C SER A 405 16.48 -0.40 3.03
N LEU A 406 16.34 0.29 1.89
CA LEU A 406 17.32 0.24 0.81
C LEU A 406 18.65 0.86 1.22
N PHE A 407 18.67 2.12 1.68
CA PHE A 407 19.90 2.85 1.97
C PHE A 407 20.48 2.48 3.33
N TYR A 408 19.64 2.34 4.36
CA TYR A 408 20.09 2.16 5.74
C TYR A 408 20.33 0.71 6.15
N LEU A 409 19.37 -0.19 5.85
CA LEU A 409 19.47 -1.60 6.24
C LEU A 409 20.35 -2.38 5.27
N LEU A 410 20.07 -2.27 3.96
CA LEU A 410 20.79 -3.00 2.91
C LEU A 410 22.08 -2.30 2.46
N ASN A 411 22.27 -1.01 2.81
CA ASN A 411 23.37 -0.17 2.33
C ASN A 411 23.49 -0.21 0.80
N ASN A 412 22.36 -0.19 0.12
CA ASN A 412 22.27 -0.33 -1.33
C ASN A 412 21.82 0.99 -1.97
N TYR A 413 22.74 1.67 -2.62
CA TYR A 413 22.51 2.93 -3.36
C TYR A 413 22.40 2.63 -4.87
N SER A 414 21.53 1.68 -5.23
CA SER A 414 21.27 1.37 -6.63
C SER A 414 19.77 1.27 -6.91
N LEU A 415 19.38 1.64 -8.12
CA LEU A 415 17.99 1.59 -8.58
C LEU A 415 17.50 0.15 -8.90
N LYS A 416 18.38 -0.86 -8.84
CA LYS A 416 18.09 -2.22 -9.32
C LYS A 416 16.87 -2.86 -8.67
N LEU A 417 16.74 -2.76 -7.34
CA LEU A 417 15.61 -3.36 -6.62
C LEU A 417 14.30 -2.65 -6.95
N TRP A 418 14.27 -1.33 -6.90
CA TRP A 418 13.08 -0.55 -7.25
C TRP A 418 12.63 -0.79 -8.71
N LYS A 419 13.58 -0.86 -9.66
CA LYS A 419 13.26 -1.25 -11.05
C LYS A 419 12.66 -2.65 -11.16
N ALA A 420 13.23 -3.62 -10.46
CA ALA A 420 12.73 -4.98 -10.46
C ALA A 420 11.29 -5.06 -9.89
N GLN A 421 11.05 -4.40 -8.73
CA GLN A 421 9.72 -4.32 -8.13
C GLN A 421 8.73 -3.62 -9.06
N THR A 422 9.08 -2.44 -9.58
CA THR A 422 8.22 -1.68 -10.50
C THR A 422 7.83 -2.53 -11.73
N ASN A 423 8.78 -3.21 -12.36
CA ASN A 423 8.48 -4.03 -13.53
C ASN A 423 7.54 -5.20 -13.20
N LEU A 424 7.72 -5.86 -12.06
CA LEU A 424 6.82 -6.93 -11.60
C LEU A 424 5.40 -6.43 -11.35
N ILE A 425 5.27 -5.25 -10.73
CA ILE A 425 3.99 -4.62 -10.41
C ILE A 425 3.27 -4.16 -11.69
N VAL A 426 3.99 -3.49 -12.58
CA VAL A 426 3.44 -3.01 -13.86
C VAL A 426 2.97 -4.17 -14.74
N ALA A 427 3.69 -5.29 -14.75
CA ALA A 427 3.28 -6.51 -15.45
C ALA A 427 1.95 -7.10 -14.94
N ARG A 428 1.48 -6.67 -13.76
CA ARG A 428 0.18 -7.04 -13.15
C ARG A 428 -0.84 -5.89 -13.19
N ASN A 429 -0.56 -4.84 -13.96
CA ASN A 429 -1.38 -3.62 -14.03
C ASN A 429 -1.59 -2.99 -12.64
N GLY A 430 -0.62 -3.15 -11.74
CA GLY A 430 -0.71 -2.81 -10.33
C GLY A 430 -0.39 -1.36 -9.99
N LEU A 431 -0.48 -1.05 -8.70
CA LEU A 431 -0.06 0.20 -8.07
C LEU A 431 1.41 0.12 -7.64
N VAL A 432 2.23 1.01 -8.13
CA VAL A 432 3.62 1.21 -7.68
C VAL A 432 3.63 2.33 -6.63
N SER A 433 3.81 1.99 -5.37
CA SER A 433 3.78 2.93 -4.25
C SER A 433 5.14 3.01 -3.57
N PHE A 434 5.66 4.24 -3.40
CA PHE A 434 6.95 4.52 -2.78
C PHE A 434 6.80 5.27 -1.47
N ILE A 435 7.67 4.95 -0.51
CA ILE A 435 7.95 5.76 0.67
C ILE A 435 9.38 6.29 0.55
N ILE A 436 9.50 7.61 0.55
CA ILE A 436 10.76 8.34 0.54
C ILE A 436 10.77 9.31 1.72
N HIS A 437 11.77 9.21 2.58
CA HIS A 437 11.93 10.13 3.71
C HIS A 437 12.77 11.33 3.28
N PRO A 438 12.30 12.57 3.47
CA PRO A 438 13.04 13.75 3.06
C PRO A 438 14.46 13.82 3.61
N ASP A 439 14.68 13.45 4.89
CA ASP A 439 15.98 13.46 5.55
C ASP A 439 16.99 12.45 4.96
N TYR A 440 16.52 11.35 4.36
CA TYR A 440 17.44 10.37 3.73
C TYR A 440 17.93 10.81 2.36
N VAL A 441 17.24 11.70 1.68
CA VAL A 441 17.62 12.21 0.36
C VAL A 441 18.30 13.60 0.41
N ILE A 442 18.58 14.13 1.62
CA ILE A 442 19.46 15.28 1.80
C ILE A 442 20.88 14.94 1.31
N GLU A 443 21.36 13.72 1.56
CA GLU A 443 22.65 13.26 1.08
C GLU A 443 22.65 13.13 -0.45
N GLU A 444 23.62 13.75 -1.14
CA GLU A 444 23.66 13.81 -2.61
C GLU A 444 23.65 12.42 -3.27
N LYS A 445 24.31 11.44 -2.66
CA LYS A 445 24.33 10.07 -3.17
C LYS A 445 22.93 9.43 -3.20
N ALA A 446 22.17 9.57 -2.14
CA ALA A 446 20.79 9.08 -2.05
C ALA A 446 19.86 9.89 -2.95
N ARG A 447 20.03 11.23 -2.96
CA ARG A 447 19.28 12.14 -3.83
C ARG A 447 19.51 11.84 -5.32
N GLY A 448 20.72 11.48 -5.71
CA GLY A 448 21.03 11.03 -7.07
C GLY A 448 20.24 9.78 -7.45
N VAL A 449 20.19 8.76 -6.58
CA VAL A 449 19.37 7.55 -6.79
C VAL A 449 17.88 7.89 -6.88
N TYR A 450 17.41 8.85 -6.07
CA TYR A 450 16.02 9.31 -6.13
C TYR A 450 15.68 9.98 -7.46
N ARG A 451 16.53 10.90 -7.95
CA ARG A 451 16.38 11.52 -9.28
C ARG A 451 16.38 10.48 -10.41
N ASP A 452 17.24 9.47 -10.32
CA ASP A 452 17.27 8.35 -11.27
C ASP A 452 15.96 7.54 -11.22
N LEU A 453 15.36 7.36 -10.03
CA LEU A 453 14.04 6.75 -9.88
C LEU A 453 12.96 7.56 -10.59
N LEU A 454 12.88 8.86 -10.34
CA LEU A 454 11.89 9.74 -10.96
C LEU A 454 12.03 9.76 -12.49
N SER A 455 13.28 9.83 -12.98
CA SER A 455 13.57 9.73 -14.42
C SER A 455 13.09 8.42 -15.03
N PHE A 456 13.36 7.30 -14.36
CA PHE A 456 12.91 5.98 -14.77
C PHE A 456 11.37 5.88 -14.81
N LEU A 457 10.69 6.35 -13.76
CA LEU A 457 9.23 6.33 -13.69
C LEU A 457 8.59 7.19 -14.78
N ARG A 458 9.13 8.39 -15.02
CA ARG A 458 8.67 9.26 -16.10
C ARG A 458 8.81 8.61 -17.48
N GLU A 459 9.95 7.95 -17.73
CA GLU A 459 10.16 7.23 -18.99
C GLU A 459 9.19 6.06 -19.14
N LEU A 460 8.98 5.29 -18.07
CA LEU A 460 8.04 4.17 -18.03
C LEU A 460 6.60 4.65 -18.26
N GLY A 461 6.21 5.76 -17.62
CA GLY A 461 4.90 6.38 -17.79
C GLY A 461 4.61 6.78 -19.24
N ARG A 462 5.59 7.40 -19.90
CA ARG A 462 5.47 7.74 -21.32
C ARG A 462 5.37 6.54 -22.26
N LYS A 463 6.07 5.44 -21.94
CA LYS A 463 6.11 4.24 -22.79
C LYS A 463 4.93 3.30 -22.58
N GLN A 464 4.44 3.19 -21.36
CA GLN A 464 3.46 2.17 -20.97
C GLN A 464 2.15 2.75 -20.42
N GLY A 465 1.96 4.08 -20.46
CA GLY A 465 0.71 4.68 -20.02
C GLY A 465 0.45 4.53 -18.50
N MET A 466 1.43 4.92 -17.66
CA MET A 466 1.25 4.90 -16.20
C MET A 466 0.57 6.18 -15.71
N TRP A 467 -0.44 6.06 -14.87
CA TRP A 467 -1.08 7.18 -14.20
C TRP A 467 -0.30 7.55 -12.93
N PHE A 468 0.22 8.78 -12.87
CA PHE A 468 0.82 9.34 -11.67
C PHE A 468 -0.25 10.07 -10.87
N ALA A 469 -0.45 9.66 -9.63
CA ALA A 469 -1.52 10.19 -8.78
C ALA A 469 -1.07 10.32 -7.33
N VAL A 470 -1.58 11.34 -6.64
CA VAL A 470 -1.51 11.40 -5.17
C VAL A 470 -2.53 10.42 -4.56
N PRO A 471 -2.32 9.93 -3.33
CA PRO A 471 -3.19 8.94 -2.71
C PRO A 471 -4.67 9.33 -2.67
N GLY A 472 -4.99 10.60 -2.46
CA GLY A 472 -6.36 11.09 -2.49
C GLY A 472 -7.05 10.95 -3.85
N GLU A 473 -6.30 11.06 -4.96
CA GLU A 473 -6.83 10.82 -6.31
C GLU A 473 -7.13 9.33 -6.52
N ILE A 474 -6.23 8.46 -6.05
CA ILE A 474 -6.44 7.01 -6.08
C ILE A 474 -7.68 6.63 -5.29
N ASN A 475 -7.86 7.21 -4.09
CA ASN A 475 -9.04 6.95 -3.26
C ASN A 475 -10.33 7.41 -3.95
N ARG A 476 -10.35 8.61 -4.55
CA ARG A 476 -11.53 9.09 -5.30
C ARG A 476 -11.86 8.17 -6.46
N TRP A 477 -10.85 7.79 -7.25
CA TRP A 477 -11.05 6.88 -8.38
C TRP A 477 -11.59 5.51 -7.95
N TRP A 478 -10.97 4.86 -6.96
CA TRP A 478 -11.42 3.55 -6.49
C TRP A 478 -12.81 3.59 -5.87
N GLY A 479 -13.11 4.66 -5.12
CA GLY A 479 -14.45 4.88 -4.57
C GLY A 479 -15.53 5.10 -5.62
N ALA A 480 -15.23 5.84 -6.69
CA ALA A 480 -16.13 6.01 -7.84
C ALA A 480 -16.25 4.70 -8.63
N ARG A 481 -15.13 4.07 -8.99
CA ARG A 481 -15.11 2.79 -9.73
C ARG A 481 -15.93 1.69 -9.04
N GLN A 482 -15.82 1.55 -7.71
CA GLN A 482 -16.57 0.56 -6.93
C GLN A 482 -18.10 0.69 -7.08
N LYS A 483 -18.58 1.88 -7.39
CA LYS A 483 -20.02 2.18 -7.57
C LYS A 483 -20.47 2.08 -9.02
N MET A 484 -19.54 2.00 -9.97
CA MET A 484 -19.86 1.87 -11.39
C MET A 484 -20.48 0.51 -11.71
N ARG A 485 -21.24 0.47 -12.79
CA ARG A 485 -21.88 -0.74 -13.30
C ARG A 485 -21.56 -0.90 -14.78
N LEU A 486 -21.23 -2.11 -15.17
CA LEU A 486 -21.09 -2.48 -16.57
C LEU A 486 -22.45 -2.99 -17.09
N LEU A 487 -23.03 -2.28 -18.04
CA LEU A 487 -24.33 -2.54 -18.63
C LEU A 487 -24.15 -2.90 -20.10
N GLY A 488 -24.95 -3.84 -20.59
CA GLY A 488 -24.97 -4.21 -22.01
C GLY A 488 -25.18 -5.71 -22.24
N GLN A 489 -25.24 -6.09 -23.51
CA GLN A 489 -25.32 -7.47 -23.98
C GLN A 489 -24.62 -7.59 -25.34
N ASP A 490 -24.20 -8.80 -25.71
CA ASP A 490 -23.72 -9.19 -27.04
C ASP A 490 -22.62 -8.30 -27.64
N GLY A 491 -21.69 -7.83 -26.78
CA GLY A 491 -20.53 -7.04 -27.21
C GLY A 491 -20.72 -5.53 -27.14
N ASN A 492 -21.92 -5.03 -26.91
CA ASN A 492 -22.20 -3.60 -26.72
C ASN A 492 -22.21 -3.26 -25.22
N TRP A 493 -21.04 -2.96 -24.67
CA TRP A 493 -20.87 -2.66 -23.24
C TRP A 493 -20.74 -1.16 -23.02
N ARG A 494 -21.39 -0.65 -21.97
CA ARG A 494 -21.23 0.73 -21.48
C ARG A 494 -21.09 0.76 -19.98
N ILE A 495 -20.35 1.71 -19.48
CA ILE A 495 -20.17 1.94 -18.05
C ILE A 495 -21.15 3.02 -17.60
N ASP A 496 -21.83 2.78 -16.49
CA ASP A 496 -22.77 3.70 -15.84
C ASP A 496 -22.30 3.99 -14.42
N GLY A 497 -22.36 5.26 -14.01
CA GLY A 497 -21.95 5.73 -12.69
C GLY A 497 -21.17 7.04 -12.76
N GLU A 498 -20.93 7.64 -11.60
CA GLU A 498 -20.14 8.87 -11.47
C GLU A 498 -18.68 8.63 -11.93
N GLY A 499 -18.16 9.50 -12.82
CA GLY A 499 -16.80 9.39 -13.38
C GLY A 499 -16.66 8.33 -14.48
N ALA A 500 -17.77 7.80 -15.02
CA ALA A 500 -17.77 6.78 -16.09
C ALA A 500 -17.04 7.25 -17.37
N GLU A 501 -16.99 8.55 -17.63
CA GLU A 501 -16.25 9.15 -18.75
C GLU A 501 -14.74 8.88 -18.71
N HIS A 502 -14.20 8.65 -17.50
CA HIS A 502 -12.80 8.27 -17.28
C HIS A 502 -12.60 6.75 -17.22
N ALA A 503 -13.68 5.97 -17.12
CA ALA A 503 -13.57 4.52 -17.12
C ALA A 503 -13.44 3.95 -18.54
N ARG A 504 -12.90 2.74 -18.65
CA ARG A 504 -12.82 2.01 -19.91
C ARG A 504 -13.36 0.60 -19.71
N VAL A 505 -14.09 0.13 -20.71
CA VAL A 505 -14.41 -1.29 -20.82
C VAL A 505 -13.14 -2.04 -21.17
N ALA A 506 -12.91 -3.14 -20.52
CA ALA A 506 -11.83 -4.05 -20.83
C ALA A 506 -12.34 -5.48 -20.89
N PHE A 507 -11.54 -6.35 -21.45
CA PHE A 507 -11.85 -7.76 -21.60
C PHE A 507 -10.75 -8.63 -21.01
N ALA A 508 -11.12 -9.55 -20.14
CA ALA A 508 -10.27 -10.66 -19.76
C ALA A 508 -10.42 -11.75 -20.82
N ARG A 509 -9.34 -12.03 -21.57
CA ARG A 509 -9.30 -13.04 -22.64
C ARG A 509 -8.57 -14.27 -22.17
N ARG A 510 -9.13 -15.43 -22.45
CA ARG A 510 -8.47 -16.71 -22.21
C ARG A 510 -7.52 -17.02 -23.37
N VAL A 511 -6.23 -17.14 -23.06
CA VAL A 511 -5.19 -17.55 -24.01
C VAL A 511 -4.49 -18.79 -23.45
N GLY A 512 -4.96 -19.96 -23.86
CA GLY A 512 -4.56 -21.24 -23.26
C GLY A 512 -4.95 -21.33 -21.78
N ASP A 513 -3.94 -21.44 -20.90
CA ASP A 513 -4.12 -21.54 -19.44
C ASP A 513 -3.81 -20.23 -18.69
N ARG A 514 -3.92 -19.10 -19.37
CA ARG A 514 -3.71 -17.77 -18.76
C ARG A 514 -4.76 -16.77 -19.22
N LEU A 515 -4.89 -15.65 -18.46
CA LEU A 515 -5.67 -14.49 -18.86
C LEU A 515 -4.75 -13.42 -19.44
N GLU A 516 -5.23 -12.75 -20.48
CA GLU A 516 -4.66 -11.52 -21.04
C GLU A 516 -5.77 -10.45 -21.00
N TYR A 517 -5.36 -9.21 -20.71
CA TYR A 517 -6.31 -8.09 -20.65
C TYR A 517 -6.20 -7.21 -21.88
N GLU A 518 -7.33 -6.87 -22.45
CA GLU A 518 -7.48 -5.98 -23.62
C GLU A 518 -8.42 -4.84 -23.24
N ILE A 519 -7.97 -3.59 -23.39
CA ILE A 519 -8.80 -2.41 -23.15
C ILE A 519 -9.47 -2.03 -24.46
N GLU A 520 -10.78 -1.78 -24.40
CA GLU A 520 -11.52 -1.24 -25.55
C GLU A 520 -11.14 0.24 -25.75
N ILE A 521 -10.70 0.60 -26.97
CA ILE A 521 -10.22 1.92 -27.35
C ILE A 521 -11.39 2.81 -27.79
#